data_993a55fe3cb7d546f471d87b75ab8fdd
#
_entry.id   993a55fe3cb7d546f471d87b75ab8fdd
#
_cell.length_a   1.000
_cell.length_b   1.000
_cell.length_c   1.000
_cell.angle_alpha   90.00
_cell.angle_beta   90.00
_cell.angle_gamma   90.00
#
_symmetry.space_group_name_H-M   'P 1'
#
loop_
_entity.id
_entity.type
_entity.pdbx_description
1 polymer ?
#
loop_
_entity_poly.entity_id
_entity_poly.type
_entity_poly.pdbx_seq_one_letter_code
_entity_poly.pdbx_strand_id
1 'polypeptide(L)'
;MRYLVSIAALLLVTFTTTAQTDSVAVVEPQPIAAALDNDTLWERGNQAYIDGDFAAAQSYYSAIENSGNYSARLYYNMGNAYFKQNMLGKAILYYNRALVVAPSMDDARYNLEIAEAQTKDKIAVVPEFFLVRWMRTVRSTMSCSAWSVISMVLFGVALSLLLLFLLASAIKVRKCGFYGTIVVLLLFVATTAFAISDRNVIVDRQGAIVMSSAIAVKSSPDRSATDLFVLHEGTKVVVSSEIDGWAEITIADGKKGWTESSHLERI
;
A
#
# COMPACT_ATOMS: atom_id res chain seq x y z
N MET A 1 49.65 31.52 -57.27
CA MET A 1 50.20 32.88 -56.96
C MET A 1 49.78 33.14 -55.54
N ARG A 2 50.69 32.91 -54.52
CA ARG A 2 51.58 33.98 -53.98
C ARG A 2 50.77 35.12 -53.42
N TYR A 3 50.80 35.54 -52.10
CA TYR A 3 51.82 35.57 -51.01
C TYR A 3 51.03 35.74 -49.71
N LEU A 4 51.29 35.12 -48.61
CA LEU A 4 52.25 35.49 -47.55
C LEU A 4 52.23 36.97 -47.16
N VAL A 5 51.90 37.23 -45.88
CA VAL A 5 52.55 38.12 -44.89
C VAL A 5 51.76 37.99 -43.57
N SER A 6 52.11 37.33 -42.61
CA SER A 6 53.07 37.50 -41.49
C SER A 6 52.83 38.72 -40.59
N ILE A 7 52.55 38.37 -39.30
CA ILE A 7 53.07 38.93 -38.05
C ILE A 7 52.44 40.25 -37.53
N ALA A 8 51.81 40.16 -36.35
CA ALA A 8 52.34 40.84 -35.17
C ALA A 8 51.59 40.35 -33.90
N ALA A 9 52.32 39.67 -33.10
CA ALA A 9 51.95 39.38 -31.73
C ALA A 9 52.00 40.64 -30.88
N LEU A 10 50.92 40.93 -30.17
CA LEU A 10 50.97 41.87 -29.05
C LEU A 10 50.42 41.14 -27.80
N LEU A 11 51.35 40.67 -26.98
CA LEU A 11 51.12 40.18 -25.65
C LEU A 11 50.62 41.32 -24.77
N LEU A 12 49.33 41.35 -24.47
CA LEU A 12 48.77 42.13 -23.36
C LEU A 12 48.51 41.16 -22.21
N VAL A 13 49.47 41.03 -21.30
CA VAL A 13 49.27 40.33 -20.02
C VAL A 13 48.47 41.28 -19.13
N THR A 14 47.17 41.08 -19.08
CA THR A 14 46.36 41.67 -18.02
C THR A 14 46.33 40.72 -16.84
N PHE A 15 47.02 41.09 -15.76
CA PHE A 15 46.86 40.48 -14.46
C PHE A 15 45.47 40.81 -13.92
N THR A 16 44.51 39.89 -14.07
CA THR A 16 43.30 39.92 -13.31
C THR A 16 43.55 39.16 -11.99
N THR A 17 43.69 39.90 -10.92
CA THR A 17 43.60 39.36 -9.57
C THR A 17 42.18 38.90 -9.34
N THR A 18 41.92 37.61 -9.52
CA THR A 18 40.69 37.00 -9.03
C THR A 18 40.76 36.92 -7.52
N ALA A 19 40.01 37.79 -6.85
CA ALA A 19 39.68 37.58 -5.44
C ALA A 19 38.94 36.26 -5.34
N GLN A 20 39.60 35.24 -4.82
CA GLN A 20 39.01 33.97 -4.48
C GLN A 20 38.16 34.22 -3.24
N THR A 21 36.91 34.55 -3.41
CA THR A 21 35.90 34.41 -2.36
C THR A 21 35.78 32.93 -2.11
N ASP A 22 36.26 32.43 -0.98
CA ASP A 22 35.92 31.16 -0.44
C ASP A 22 34.37 31.12 -0.19
N SER A 23 33.62 30.85 -1.24
CA SER A 23 32.25 30.41 -1.08
C SER A 23 32.32 29.04 -0.45
N VAL A 24 32.09 28.98 0.85
CA VAL A 24 31.71 27.75 1.53
C VAL A 24 30.50 27.22 0.73
N ALA A 25 30.74 26.22 -0.12
CA ALA A 25 29.70 25.51 -0.79
C ALA A 25 28.86 24.92 0.33
N VAL A 26 27.65 25.49 0.51
CA VAL A 26 26.57 24.83 1.23
C VAL A 26 26.31 23.58 0.43
N VAL A 27 26.89 22.47 0.86
CA VAL A 27 26.54 21.15 0.34
C VAL A 27 25.08 20.96 0.73
N GLU A 28 24.16 21.26 -0.21
CA GLU A 28 22.79 20.77 -0.07
C GLU A 28 22.89 19.27 0.18
N PRO A 29 22.21 18.74 1.22
CA PRO A 29 22.23 17.31 1.48
C PRO A 29 21.61 16.64 0.24
N GLN A 30 22.47 16.12 -0.64
CA GLN A 30 22.04 15.25 -1.72
C GLN A 30 21.24 14.12 -1.06
N PRO A 31 20.04 13.79 -1.55
CA PRO A 31 19.31 12.67 -0.99
C PRO A 31 20.17 11.42 -1.18
N ILE A 32 20.73 10.93 -0.07
CA ILE A 32 21.63 9.76 0.00
C ILE A 32 21.00 8.53 -0.68
N ALA A 33 19.69 8.55 -0.83
CA ALA A 33 18.88 7.47 -1.40
C ALA A 33 18.94 7.33 -2.93
N ALA A 34 19.38 8.34 -3.68
CA ALA A 34 19.30 8.30 -5.16
C ALA A 34 20.42 7.48 -5.84
N ALA A 35 21.43 7.03 -5.08
CA ALA A 35 22.61 6.32 -5.61
C ALA A 35 22.74 4.87 -5.11
N LEU A 36 21.86 4.40 -4.20
CA LEU A 36 21.94 3.08 -3.61
C LEU A 36 20.90 2.14 -4.26
N ASP A 37 21.27 0.88 -4.45
CA ASP A 37 20.34 -0.16 -4.86
C ASP A 37 19.36 -0.53 -3.72
N ASN A 38 18.25 -1.17 -4.05
CA ASN A 38 17.21 -1.50 -3.09
C ASN A 38 17.68 -2.50 -2.04
N ASP A 39 18.61 -3.40 -2.36
CA ASP A 39 19.14 -4.38 -1.40
C ASP A 39 19.99 -3.67 -0.36
N THR A 40 20.85 -2.75 -0.79
CA THR A 40 21.65 -1.91 0.13
C THR A 40 20.77 -1.00 0.99
N LEU A 41 19.71 -0.40 0.42
CA LEU A 41 18.75 0.40 1.18
C LEU A 41 18.01 -0.46 2.22
N TRP A 42 17.65 -1.67 1.86
CA TRP A 42 17.00 -2.63 2.75
C TRP A 42 17.91 -3.01 3.93
N GLU A 43 19.16 -3.36 3.67
CA GLU A 43 20.14 -3.70 4.71
C GLU A 43 20.39 -2.52 5.65
N ARG A 44 20.61 -1.32 5.11
CA ARG A 44 20.79 -0.11 5.92
C ARG A 44 19.56 0.24 6.75
N GLY A 45 18.39 0.09 6.19
CA GLY A 45 17.12 0.28 6.91
C GLY A 45 16.99 -0.67 8.09
N ASN A 46 17.28 -1.96 7.87
CA ASN A 46 17.25 -2.96 8.94
C ASN A 46 18.32 -2.69 10.01
N GLN A 47 19.54 -2.30 9.61
CA GLN A 47 20.58 -1.97 10.57
C GLN A 47 20.23 -0.73 11.40
N ALA A 48 19.75 0.34 10.76
CA ALA A 48 19.29 1.53 11.48
C ALA A 48 18.15 1.22 12.47
N TYR A 49 17.24 0.32 12.08
CA TYR A 49 16.18 -0.12 12.98
C TYR A 49 16.73 -0.87 14.21
N ILE A 50 17.73 -1.76 14.02
CA ILE A 50 18.41 -2.49 15.10
C ILE A 50 19.16 -1.52 16.03
N ASP A 51 19.81 -0.51 15.45
CA ASP A 51 20.55 0.52 16.18
C ASP A 51 19.63 1.51 16.92
N GLY A 52 18.31 1.40 16.74
CA GLY A 52 17.32 2.27 17.37
C GLY A 52 17.11 3.61 16.65
N ASP A 53 17.76 3.84 15.51
CA ASP A 53 17.52 5.01 14.66
C ASP A 53 16.34 4.77 13.72
N PHE A 54 15.14 4.85 14.31
CA PHE A 54 13.91 4.57 13.57
C PHE A 54 13.62 5.61 12.48
N ALA A 55 14.13 6.83 12.62
CA ALA A 55 13.98 7.88 11.61
C ALA A 55 14.85 7.58 10.37
N ALA A 56 16.09 7.17 10.57
CA ALA A 56 16.95 6.72 9.47
C ALA A 56 16.39 5.45 8.81
N ALA A 57 15.92 4.47 9.60
CA ALA A 57 15.29 3.25 9.08
C ALA A 57 14.09 3.59 8.17
N GLN A 58 13.19 4.46 8.64
CA GLN A 58 12.04 4.92 7.86
C GLN A 58 12.48 5.61 6.55
N SER A 59 13.52 6.44 6.60
CA SER A 59 14.04 7.14 5.42
C SER A 59 14.56 6.17 4.35
N TYR A 60 15.30 5.11 4.74
CA TYR A 60 15.78 4.08 3.82
C TYR A 60 14.64 3.27 3.23
N TYR A 61 13.65 2.85 4.04
CA TYR A 61 12.49 2.11 3.55
C TYR A 61 11.63 2.98 2.61
N SER A 62 11.44 4.25 2.90
CA SER A 62 10.72 5.19 2.03
C SER A 62 11.44 5.38 0.69
N ALA A 63 12.76 5.33 0.65
CA ALA A 63 13.52 5.39 -0.59
C ALA A 63 13.24 4.17 -1.50
N ILE A 64 13.08 2.97 -0.91
CA ILE A 64 12.67 1.76 -1.64
C ILE A 64 11.25 1.92 -2.18
N GLU A 65 10.30 2.39 -1.36
CA GLU A 65 8.92 2.64 -1.79
C GLU A 65 8.87 3.65 -2.95
N ASN A 66 9.59 4.76 -2.84
CA ASN A 66 9.68 5.81 -3.86
C ASN A 66 10.31 5.34 -5.17
N SER A 67 11.14 4.29 -5.15
CA SER A 67 11.65 3.64 -6.37
C SER A 67 10.63 2.75 -7.07
N GLY A 68 9.38 2.71 -6.56
CA GLY A 68 8.28 1.90 -7.10
C GLY A 68 8.29 0.45 -6.65
N ASN A 69 9.17 0.09 -5.72
CA ASN A 69 9.23 -1.26 -5.14
C ASN A 69 8.46 -1.34 -3.85
N TYR A 70 7.58 -2.33 -3.74
CA TYR A 70 6.78 -2.55 -2.55
C TYR A 70 6.66 -4.03 -2.22
N SER A 71 6.59 -4.34 -0.94
CA SER A 71 6.34 -5.69 -0.44
C SER A 71 5.66 -5.63 0.92
N ALA A 72 5.01 -6.71 1.33
CA ALA A 72 4.42 -6.80 2.66
C ALA A 72 5.46 -6.60 3.78
N ARG A 73 6.68 -7.13 3.59
CA ARG A 73 7.78 -6.96 4.54
C ARG A 73 8.26 -5.52 4.65
N LEU A 74 8.36 -4.81 3.51
CA LEU A 74 8.73 -3.39 3.49
C LEU A 74 7.70 -2.58 4.29
N TYR A 75 6.43 -2.74 3.97
CA TYR A 75 5.35 -2.03 4.67
C TYR A 75 5.28 -2.40 6.16
N TYR A 76 5.49 -3.66 6.51
CA TYR A 76 5.56 -4.08 7.91
C TYR A 76 6.70 -3.38 8.67
N ASN A 77 7.91 -3.35 8.09
CA ASN A 77 9.06 -2.69 8.71
C ASN A 77 8.89 -1.17 8.79
N MET A 78 8.27 -0.55 7.79
CA MET A 78 7.88 0.88 7.85
C MET A 78 6.88 1.12 8.98
N GLY A 79 5.86 0.26 9.09
CA GLY A 79 4.90 0.32 10.20
C GLY A 79 5.58 0.24 11.56
N ASN A 80 6.53 -0.68 11.72
CA ASN A 80 7.32 -0.81 12.95
C ASN A 80 8.16 0.44 13.25
N ALA A 81 8.83 1.00 12.23
CA ALA A 81 9.64 2.21 12.40
C ALA A 81 8.79 3.42 12.80
N TYR A 82 7.61 3.59 12.20
CA TYR A 82 6.66 4.65 12.59
C TYR A 82 6.08 4.42 14.00
N PHE A 83 5.75 3.17 14.33
CA PHE A 83 5.23 2.84 15.66
C PHE A 83 6.24 3.18 16.76
N LYS A 84 7.53 2.86 16.56
CA LYS A 84 8.63 3.23 17.47
C LYS A 84 8.83 4.73 17.63
N GLN A 85 8.46 5.51 16.62
CA GLN A 85 8.47 6.97 16.64
C GLN A 85 7.16 7.57 17.22
N ASN A 86 6.23 6.75 17.71
CA ASN A 86 4.92 7.15 18.20
C ASN A 86 4.04 7.85 17.13
N MET A 87 4.26 7.57 15.86
CA MET A 87 3.49 8.08 14.72
C MET A 87 2.37 7.07 14.39
N LEU A 88 1.33 7.01 15.24
CA LEU A 88 0.32 5.96 15.21
C LEU A 88 -0.44 5.89 13.89
N GLY A 89 -0.86 7.02 13.33
CA GLY A 89 -1.58 7.05 12.06
C GLY A 89 -0.78 6.42 10.94
N LYS A 90 0.52 6.76 10.82
CA LYS A 90 1.43 6.17 9.84
C LYS A 90 1.67 4.68 10.09
N ALA A 91 1.88 4.27 11.34
CA ALA A 91 2.06 2.86 11.68
C ALA A 91 0.84 2.02 11.27
N ILE A 92 -0.37 2.47 11.61
CA ILE A 92 -1.63 1.82 11.24
C ILE A 92 -1.80 1.75 9.72
N LEU A 93 -1.46 2.83 9.01
CA LEU A 93 -1.49 2.85 7.55
C LEU A 93 -0.60 1.76 6.95
N TYR A 94 0.66 1.71 7.35
CA TYR A 94 1.63 0.79 6.77
C TYR A 94 1.38 -0.67 7.16
N TYR A 95 0.88 -0.96 8.37
CA TYR A 95 0.42 -2.30 8.72
C TYR A 95 -0.79 -2.72 7.86
N ASN A 96 -1.75 -1.82 7.61
CA ASN A 96 -2.86 -2.12 6.70
C ASN A 96 -2.36 -2.36 5.27
N ARG A 97 -1.41 -1.57 4.73
CA ARG A 97 -0.79 -1.81 3.42
C ARG A 97 -0.09 -3.17 3.36
N ALA A 98 0.62 -3.57 4.42
CA ALA A 98 1.23 -4.89 4.51
C ALA A 98 0.18 -6.01 4.41
N LEU A 99 -0.95 -5.87 5.11
CA LEU A 99 -2.05 -6.83 5.09
C LEU A 99 -2.84 -6.84 3.76
N VAL A 100 -2.87 -5.74 3.01
CA VAL A 100 -3.43 -5.73 1.65
C VAL A 100 -2.57 -6.58 0.71
N VAL A 101 -1.24 -6.52 0.83
CA VAL A 101 -0.30 -7.32 0.01
C VAL A 101 -0.26 -8.78 0.48
N ALA A 102 -0.20 -9.02 1.78
CA ALA A 102 -0.14 -10.34 2.39
C ALA A 102 -1.16 -10.46 3.55
N PRO A 103 -2.42 -10.83 3.25
CA PRO A 103 -3.49 -10.90 4.26
C PRO A 103 -3.23 -11.89 5.39
N SER A 104 -2.37 -12.89 5.16
CA SER A 104 -1.99 -13.92 6.14
C SER A 104 -0.78 -13.56 7.01
N MET A 105 -0.29 -12.30 6.96
CA MET A 105 0.86 -11.86 7.75
C MET A 105 0.43 -11.58 9.20
N ASP A 106 0.54 -12.59 10.07
CA ASP A 106 0.06 -12.52 11.46
C ASP A 106 0.81 -11.47 12.29
N ASP A 107 2.12 -11.27 12.06
CA ASP A 107 2.90 -10.24 12.74
C ASP A 107 2.36 -8.82 12.45
N ALA A 108 2.00 -8.54 11.19
CA ALA A 108 1.42 -7.24 10.83
C ALA A 108 0.04 -7.05 11.45
N ARG A 109 -0.76 -8.11 11.52
CA ARG A 109 -2.08 -8.07 12.17
C ARG A 109 -1.97 -7.82 13.66
N TYR A 110 -1.07 -8.53 14.34
CA TYR A 110 -0.83 -8.36 15.76
C TYR A 110 -0.35 -6.94 16.10
N ASN A 111 0.63 -6.41 15.34
CA ASN A 111 1.13 -5.06 15.56
C ASN A 111 0.08 -3.99 15.23
N LEU A 112 -0.77 -4.23 14.22
CA LEU A 112 -1.90 -3.36 13.90
C LEU A 112 -2.87 -3.28 15.08
N GLU A 113 -3.25 -4.41 15.67
CA GLU A 113 -4.15 -4.46 16.84
C GLU A 113 -3.56 -3.68 18.03
N ILE A 114 -2.24 -3.79 18.27
CA ILE A 114 -1.56 -3.01 19.32
C ILE A 114 -1.62 -1.51 19.02
N ALA A 115 -1.39 -1.11 17.76
CA ALA A 115 -1.41 0.29 17.36
C ALA A 115 -2.84 0.85 17.45
N GLU A 116 -3.85 0.12 16.96
CA GLU A 116 -5.27 0.51 17.05
C GLU A 116 -5.75 0.59 18.51
N ALA A 117 -5.23 -0.24 19.39
CA ALA A 117 -5.54 -0.16 20.82
C ALA A 117 -5.07 1.15 21.47
N GLN A 118 -4.09 1.84 20.88
CA GLN A 118 -3.56 3.11 21.36
C GLN A 118 -4.26 4.33 20.75
N THR A 119 -5.10 4.13 19.72
CA THR A 119 -5.88 5.25 19.12
C THR A 119 -6.91 5.78 20.10
N LYS A 120 -7.26 7.04 19.92
CA LYS A 120 -8.23 7.73 20.79
C LYS A 120 -9.66 7.27 20.53
N ASP A 121 -10.00 7.00 19.27
CA ASP A 121 -11.35 6.64 18.87
C ASP A 121 -11.58 5.13 19.10
N LYS A 122 -12.58 4.83 19.93
CA LYS A 122 -13.05 3.47 20.19
C LYS A 122 -14.40 3.26 19.51
N ILE A 123 -14.35 2.93 18.22
CA ILE A 123 -15.56 2.79 17.40
C ILE A 123 -16.04 1.34 17.49
N ALA A 124 -17.28 1.16 17.92
CA ALA A 124 -17.92 -0.14 17.96
C ALA A 124 -18.19 -0.65 16.54
N VAL A 125 -17.61 -1.76 16.19
CA VAL A 125 -17.85 -2.38 14.88
C VAL A 125 -19.27 -2.99 14.87
N VAL A 126 -20.06 -2.66 13.86
CA VAL A 126 -21.38 -3.29 13.66
C VAL A 126 -21.17 -4.79 13.44
N PRO A 127 -21.86 -5.65 14.22
CA PRO A 127 -21.75 -7.11 14.05
C PRO A 127 -22.17 -7.53 12.64
N GLU A 128 -21.26 -8.21 11.95
CA GLU A 128 -21.55 -8.76 10.63
C GLU A 128 -22.25 -10.13 10.74
N PHE A 129 -23.08 -10.43 9.76
CA PHE A 129 -23.68 -11.75 9.64
C PHE A 129 -22.57 -12.82 9.56
N PHE A 130 -22.74 -13.91 10.32
CA PHE A 130 -21.67 -14.92 10.52
C PHE A 130 -21.11 -15.48 9.20
N LEU A 131 -21.95 -15.68 8.18
CA LEU A 131 -21.54 -16.21 6.88
C LEU A 131 -20.61 -15.22 6.13
N VAL A 132 -20.90 -13.91 6.22
CA VAL A 132 -20.06 -12.86 5.63
C VAL A 132 -18.68 -12.83 6.32
N ARG A 133 -18.67 -12.92 7.65
CA ARG A 133 -17.43 -13.02 8.42
C ARG A 133 -16.63 -14.26 8.04
N TRP A 134 -17.30 -15.43 7.94
CA TRP A 134 -16.65 -16.68 7.55
C TRP A 134 -16.06 -16.58 6.14
N MET A 135 -16.81 -16.08 5.16
CA MET A 135 -16.32 -15.86 3.79
C MET A 135 -15.11 -14.91 3.76
N ARG A 136 -15.16 -13.85 4.56
CA ARG A 136 -14.03 -12.91 4.70
C ARG A 136 -12.81 -13.60 5.29
N THR A 137 -12.98 -14.40 6.34
CA THR A 137 -11.90 -15.18 6.96
C THR A 137 -11.28 -16.16 5.96
N VAL A 138 -12.10 -16.92 5.21
CA VAL A 138 -11.58 -17.84 4.18
C VAL A 138 -10.82 -17.05 3.10
N ARG A 139 -11.38 -15.94 2.63
CA ARG A 139 -10.72 -15.10 1.62
C ARG A 139 -9.36 -14.57 2.12
N SER A 140 -9.26 -14.11 3.35
CA SER A 140 -8.05 -13.54 3.93
C SER A 140 -6.95 -14.57 4.26
N THR A 141 -7.16 -15.87 4.03
CA THR A 141 -6.13 -16.89 4.23
C THR A 141 -5.03 -16.84 3.17
N MET A 142 -5.32 -16.29 2.00
CA MET A 142 -4.40 -16.27 0.86
C MET A 142 -4.40 -14.90 0.17
N SER A 143 -3.32 -14.62 -0.56
CA SER A 143 -3.21 -13.41 -1.38
C SER A 143 -4.03 -13.51 -2.67
N CYS A 144 -4.33 -12.35 -3.29
CA CYS A 144 -4.99 -12.28 -4.59
C CYS A 144 -4.30 -13.15 -5.65
N SER A 145 -2.95 -13.14 -5.69
CA SER A 145 -2.17 -13.97 -6.61
C SER A 145 -2.38 -15.46 -6.38
N ALA A 146 -2.40 -15.90 -5.11
CA ALA A 146 -2.62 -17.30 -4.77
C ALA A 146 -4.03 -17.77 -5.19
N TRP A 147 -5.06 -16.98 -4.93
CA TRP A 147 -6.43 -17.27 -5.39
C TRP A 147 -6.52 -17.36 -6.91
N SER A 148 -5.80 -16.48 -7.63
CA SER A 148 -5.77 -16.49 -9.09
C SER A 148 -5.12 -17.75 -9.64
N VAL A 149 -4.00 -18.20 -9.06
CA VAL A 149 -3.32 -19.44 -9.45
C VAL A 149 -4.21 -20.67 -9.18
N ILE A 150 -4.84 -20.75 -8.00
CA ILE A 150 -5.76 -21.84 -7.66
C ILE A 150 -6.93 -21.88 -8.66
N SER A 151 -7.53 -20.73 -8.99
CA SER A 151 -8.60 -20.62 -9.96
C SER A 151 -8.17 -21.15 -11.34
N MET A 152 -6.96 -20.79 -11.82
CA MET A 152 -6.43 -21.27 -13.09
C MET A 152 -6.22 -22.78 -13.10
N VAL A 153 -5.70 -23.36 -12.01
CA VAL A 153 -5.53 -24.80 -11.87
C VAL A 153 -6.88 -25.51 -11.87
N LEU A 154 -7.87 -25.01 -11.10
CA LEU A 154 -9.22 -25.59 -11.07
C LEU A 154 -9.90 -25.53 -12.44
N PHE A 155 -9.70 -24.47 -13.20
CA PHE A 155 -10.19 -24.39 -14.58
C PHE A 155 -9.60 -25.50 -15.46
N GLY A 156 -8.29 -25.74 -15.40
CA GLY A 156 -7.62 -26.83 -16.13
C GLY A 156 -8.15 -28.22 -15.73
N VAL A 157 -8.38 -28.43 -14.42
CA VAL A 157 -8.98 -29.68 -13.90
C VAL A 157 -10.41 -29.85 -14.39
N ALA A 158 -11.22 -28.77 -14.38
CA ALA A 158 -12.58 -28.82 -14.89
C ALA A 158 -12.65 -29.22 -16.38
N LEU A 159 -11.75 -28.64 -17.20
CA LEU A 159 -11.65 -29.03 -18.62
C LEU A 159 -11.23 -30.48 -18.78
N SER A 160 -10.28 -30.96 -17.99
CA SER A 160 -9.83 -32.37 -18.03
C SER A 160 -10.95 -33.33 -17.66
N LEU A 161 -11.74 -33.01 -16.62
CA LEU A 161 -12.90 -33.81 -16.21
C LEU A 161 -14.03 -33.74 -17.25
N LEU A 162 -14.22 -32.61 -17.90
CA LEU A 162 -15.17 -32.47 -19.00
C LEU A 162 -14.75 -33.33 -20.21
N LEU A 163 -13.48 -33.35 -20.59
CA LEU A 163 -12.96 -34.22 -21.61
C LEU A 163 -13.12 -35.69 -21.23
N LEU A 164 -12.88 -36.06 -19.99
CA LEU A 164 -13.07 -37.38 -19.47
C LEU A 164 -14.56 -37.79 -19.60
N PHE A 165 -15.49 -36.89 -19.26
CA PHE A 165 -16.92 -37.12 -19.46
C PHE A 165 -17.29 -37.37 -20.93
N LEU A 166 -16.73 -36.61 -21.87
CA LEU A 166 -17.02 -36.69 -23.29
C LEU A 166 -16.40 -37.92 -23.95
N LEU A 167 -15.19 -38.29 -23.60
CA LEU A 167 -14.38 -39.30 -24.29
C LEU A 167 -14.47 -40.71 -23.66
N ALA A 168 -14.85 -40.82 -22.38
CA ALA A 168 -14.88 -42.12 -21.71
C ALA A 168 -16.01 -42.99 -22.20
N SER A 169 -15.71 -44.26 -22.49
CA SER A 169 -16.71 -45.27 -22.89
C SER A 169 -17.41 -45.87 -21.68
N ALA A 170 -16.75 -46.00 -20.54
CA ALA A 170 -17.29 -46.61 -19.33
C ALA A 170 -18.26 -45.66 -18.60
N ILE A 171 -19.49 -46.09 -18.32
CA ILE A 171 -20.55 -45.31 -17.68
C ILE A 171 -20.11 -44.76 -16.31
N LYS A 172 -19.38 -45.56 -15.52
CA LYS A 172 -18.89 -45.13 -14.20
C LYS A 172 -17.93 -43.95 -14.33
N VAL A 173 -17.00 -43.97 -15.29
CA VAL A 173 -16.05 -42.93 -15.55
C VAL A 173 -16.71 -41.64 -16.06
N ARG A 174 -17.70 -41.79 -16.97
CA ARG A 174 -18.51 -40.65 -17.44
C ARG A 174 -19.26 -39.96 -16.31
N LYS A 175 -19.91 -40.74 -15.41
CA LYS A 175 -20.57 -40.14 -14.23
C LYS A 175 -19.57 -39.39 -13.33
N CYS A 176 -18.39 -39.96 -13.07
CA CYS A 176 -17.34 -39.29 -12.31
C CYS A 176 -16.89 -38.00 -13.00
N GLY A 177 -16.64 -38.02 -14.31
CA GLY A 177 -16.32 -36.83 -15.10
C GLY A 177 -17.40 -35.74 -15.01
N PHE A 178 -18.68 -36.12 -15.16
CA PHE A 178 -19.81 -35.18 -15.10
C PHE A 178 -19.94 -34.50 -13.73
N TYR A 179 -20.07 -35.27 -12.66
CA TYR A 179 -20.23 -34.71 -11.31
C TYR A 179 -18.97 -33.99 -10.83
N GLY A 180 -17.78 -34.53 -11.17
CA GLY A 180 -16.52 -33.90 -10.88
C GLY A 180 -16.38 -32.54 -11.56
N THR A 181 -16.77 -32.42 -12.83
CA THR A 181 -16.78 -31.13 -13.55
C THR A 181 -17.66 -30.11 -12.85
N ILE A 182 -18.86 -30.49 -12.43
CA ILE A 182 -19.80 -29.57 -11.74
C ILE A 182 -19.16 -29.06 -10.42
N VAL A 183 -18.63 -29.96 -9.58
CA VAL A 183 -18.02 -29.59 -8.29
C VAL A 183 -16.82 -28.68 -8.51
N VAL A 184 -15.92 -29.02 -9.41
CA VAL A 184 -14.70 -28.24 -9.68
C VAL A 184 -15.06 -26.89 -10.30
N LEU A 185 -16.08 -26.81 -11.14
CA LEU A 185 -16.55 -25.56 -11.72
C LEU A 185 -17.12 -24.62 -10.64
N LEU A 186 -17.87 -25.15 -9.67
CA LEU A 186 -18.35 -24.35 -8.53
C LEU A 186 -17.18 -23.81 -7.69
N LEU A 187 -16.15 -24.63 -7.42
CA LEU A 187 -14.94 -24.19 -6.73
C LEU A 187 -14.18 -23.14 -7.54
N PHE A 188 -14.07 -23.31 -8.86
CA PHE A 188 -13.47 -22.33 -9.76
C PHE A 188 -14.18 -20.98 -9.68
N VAL A 189 -15.53 -20.96 -9.72
CA VAL A 189 -16.30 -19.72 -9.62
C VAL A 189 -16.08 -19.06 -8.26
N ALA A 190 -16.07 -19.83 -7.17
CA ALA A 190 -15.85 -19.30 -5.82
C ALA A 190 -14.44 -18.69 -5.67
N THR A 191 -13.40 -19.39 -6.11
CA THR A 191 -12.00 -18.90 -6.03
C THR A 191 -11.76 -17.70 -6.94
N THR A 192 -12.41 -17.65 -8.11
CA THR A 192 -12.38 -16.50 -9.01
C THR A 192 -13.05 -15.27 -8.35
N ALA A 193 -14.20 -15.48 -7.70
CA ALA A 193 -14.87 -14.39 -6.96
C ALA A 193 -13.99 -13.82 -5.83
N PHE A 194 -13.25 -14.68 -5.10
CA PHE A 194 -12.30 -14.24 -4.09
C PHE A 194 -11.15 -13.43 -4.72
N ALA A 195 -10.55 -13.91 -5.81
CA ALA A 195 -9.48 -13.19 -6.51
C ALA A 195 -9.94 -11.80 -7.02
N ILE A 196 -11.13 -11.70 -7.59
CA ILE A 196 -11.71 -10.43 -8.05
C ILE A 196 -11.97 -9.49 -6.87
N SER A 197 -12.53 -10.02 -5.77
CA SER A 197 -12.80 -9.21 -4.58
C SER A 197 -11.53 -8.64 -3.96
N ASP A 198 -10.45 -9.43 -3.87
CA ASP A 198 -9.15 -8.95 -3.37
C ASP A 198 -8.52 -7.93 -4.32
N ARG A 199 -8.62 -8.17 -5.63
CA ARG A 199 -8.16 -7.21 -6.63
C ARG A 199 -8.86 -5.86 -6.49
N ASN A 200 -10.17 -5.87 -6.29
CA ASN A 200 -10.94 -4.63 -6.12
C ASN A 200 -10.49 -3.86 -4.87
N VAL A 201 -10.20 -4.53 -3.75
CA VAL A 201 -9.64 -3.89 -2.55
C VAL A 201 -8.30 -3.20 -2.85
N ILE A 202 -7.44 -3.85 -3.66
CA ILE A 202 -6.13 -3.31 -4.04
C ILE A 202 -6.27 -2.13 -5.02
N VAL A 203 -7.21 -2.22 -5.98
CA VAL A 203 -7.37 -1.23 -7.06
C VAL A 203 -8.17 -0.02 -6.60
N ASP A 204 -9.31 -0.24 -5.93
CA ASP A 204 -10.23 0.84 -5.57
C ASP A 204 -9.72 1.68 -4.39
N ARG A 205 -8.79 1.15 -3.59
CA ARG A 205 -8.17 1.84 -2.46
C ARG A 205 -9.16 2.67 -1.63
N GLN A 206 -10.34 2.10 -1.38
CA GLN A 206 -11.40 2.81 -0.63
C GLN A 206 -11.05 3.02 0.85
N GLY A 207 -10.17 2.19 1.40
CA GLY A 207 -9.68 2.35 2.76
C GLY A 207 -8.74 3.54 2.90
N ALA A 208 -8.93 4.34 3.95
CA ALA A 208 -8.02 5.42 4.31
C ALA A 208 -7.85 5.50 5.83
N ILE A 209 -6.75 6.13 6.25
CA ILE A 209 -6.46 6.40 7.65
C ILE A 209 -6.46 7.92 7.87
N VAL A 210 -7.05 8.35 8.97
CA VAL A 210 -6.99 9.76 9.42
C VAL A 210 -5.57 10.05 9.90
N MET A 211 -4.93 11.08 9.29
CA MET A 211 -3.56 11.47 9.61
C MET A 211 -3.47 12.67 10.55
N SER A 212 -4.51 13.47 10.62
CA SER A 212 -4.56 14.65 11.48
C SER A 212 -4.94 14.28 12.90
N SER A 213 -4.42 15.02 13.89
CA SER A 213 -4.67 14.78 15.32
C SER A 213 -6.15 14.81 15.69
N ALA A 214 -6.95 15.64 15.01
CA ALA A 214 -8.41 15.69 15.10
C ALA A 214 -8.99 16.33 13.84
N ILE A 215 -10.07 15.76 13.31
CA ILE A 215 -10.82 16.28 12.17
C ILE A 215 -12.30 16.31 12.49
N ALA A 216 -12.98 17.38 12.08
CA ALA A 216 -14.45 17.45 12.12
C ALA A 216 -15.01 16.79 10.86
N VAL A 217 -15.93 15.85 11.05
CA VAL A 217 -16.69 15.23 9.96
C VAL A 217 -18.02 15.98 9.82
N LYS A 218 -18.28 16.48 8.62
CA LYS A 218 -19.38 17.42 8.32
C LYS A 218 -20.54 16.76 7.58
N SER A 219 -21.69 17.42 7.61
CA SER A 219 -22.91 16.94 6.93
C SER A 219 -22.89 17.08 5.40
N SER A 220 -22.04 17.98 4.87
CA SER A 220 -21.87 18.23 3.44
C SER A 220 -20.43 18.69 3.15
N PRO A 221 -19.98 18.65 1.88
CA PRO A 221 -18.63 19.05 1.50
C PRO A 221 -18.46 20.59 1.48
N ASP A 222 -18.61 21.20 2.64
CA ASP A 222 -18.52 22.65 2.84
C ASP A 222 -17.98 22.94 4.24
N ARG A 223 -17.08 23.94 4.35
CA ARG A 223 -16.51 24.38 5.64
C ARG A 223 -17.53 24.95 6.60
N SER A 224 -18.61 25.54 6.09
CA SER A 224 -19.71 26.10 6.90
C SER A 224 -20.75 25.05 7.33
N ALA A 225 -20.66 23.83 6.82
CA ALA A 225 -21.58 22.75 7.14
C ALA A 225 -21.49 22.32 8.62
N THR A 226 -22.59 21.78 9.13
CA THR A 226 -22.68 21.30 10.51
C THR A 226 -21.74 20.14 10.77
N ASP A 227 -21.00 20.20 11.88
CA ASP A 227 -20.16 19.11 12.36
C ASP A 227 -21.03 18.00 12.93
N LEU A 228 -20.85 16.77 12.42
CA LEU A 228 -21.58 15.57 12.85
C LEU A 228 -20.87 14.86 14.00
N PHE A 229 -19.57 14.66 13.84
CA PHE A 229 -18.69 14.03 14.84
C PHE A 229 -17.23 14.41 14.57
N VAL A 230 -16.36 14.07 15.51
CA VAL A 230 -14.90 14.28 15.38
C VAL A 230 -14.21 12.93 15.30
N LEU A 231 -13.18 12.83 14.45
CA LEU A 231 -12.29 11.70 14.37
C LEU A 231 -10.86 12.11 14.68
N HIS A 232 -10.07 11.16 15.16
CA HIS A 232 -8.69 11.39 15.53
C HIS A 232 -7.74 10.55 14.68
N GLU A 233 -6.45 10.87 14.77
CA GLU A 233 -5.37 10.15 14.09
C GLU A 233 -5.45 8.63 14.31
N GLY A 234 -5.18 7.87 13.25
CA GLY A 234 -5.20 6.41 13.26
C GLY A 234 -6.58 5.80 13.02
N THR A 235 -7.65 6.58 12.98
CA THR A 235 -8.99 6.06 12.69
C THR A 235 -9.09 5.62 11.23
N LYS A 236 -9.49 4.36 11.02
CA LYS A 236 -9.73 3.80 9.70
C LYS A 236 -11.12 4.17 9.19
N VAL A 237 -11.17 4.65 7.96
CA VAL A 237 -12.40 5.04 7.26
C VAL A 237 -12.48 4.41 5.88
N VAL A 238 -13.69 4.31 5.34
CA VAL A 238 -13.94 3.92 3.94
C VAL A 238 -14.39 5.15 3.20
N VAL A 239 -13.70 5.52 2.12
CA VAL A 239 -14.03 6.66 1.28
C VAL A 239 -14.94 6.19 0.15
N SER A 240 -16.14 6.76 0.08
CA SER A 240 -17.18 6.40 -0.89
C SER A 240 -17.13 7.28 -2.15
N SER A 241 -16.84 8.57 -1.99
CA SER A 241 -16.72 9.53 -3.09
C SER A 241 -15.78 10.69 -2.74
N GLU A 242 -15.30 11.40 -3.75
CA GLU A 242 -14.48 12.61 -3.61
C GLU A 242 -15.00 13.69 -4.55
N ILE A 243 -15.19 14.90 -4.00
CA ILE A 243 -15.68 16.07 -4.75
C ILE A 243 -14.92 17.30 -4.23
N ASP A 244 -14.25 18.02 -5.13
CA ASP A 244 -13.59 19.32 -4.85
C ASP A 244 -12.70 19.33 -3.60
N GLY A 245 -11.92 18.25 -3.38
CA GLY A 245 -11.02 18.12 -2.25
C GLY A 245 -11.69 17.67 -0.94
N TRP A 246 -12.97 17.30 -1.00
CA TRP A 246 -13.72 16.67 0.09
C TRP A 246 -13.93 15.20 -0.17
N ALA A 247 -13.82 14.37 0.86
CA ALA A 247 -14.08 12.95 0.83
C ALA A 247 -15.31 12.61 1.67
N GLU A 248 -16.27 11.90 1.08
CA GLU A 248 -17.33 11.24 1.83
C GLU A 248 -16.78 9.98 2.47
N ILE A 249 -16.83 9.91 3.79
CA ILE A 249 -16.29 8.81 4.56
C ILE A 249 -17.38 8.05 5.31
N THR A 250 -17.12 6.76 5.50
CA THR A 250 -17.92 5.89 6.37
C THR A 250 -16.99 5.26 7.41
N ILE A 251 -17.37 5.32 8.69
CA ILE A 251 -16.65 4.69 9.80
C ILE A 251 -17.24 3.32 10.16
N ALA A 252 -16.57 2.58 11.03
CA ALA A 252 -16.91 1.18 11.32
C ALA A 252 -18.29 0.97 11.97
N ASP A 253 -18.88 2.00 12.59
CA ASP A 253 -20.25 1.97 13.14
C ASP A 253 -21.34 2.30 12.10
N GLY A 254 -20.95 2.59 10.85
CA GLY A 254 -21.83 2.89 9.73
C GLY A 254 -22.20 4.37 9.58
N LYS A 255 -21.74 5.26 10.46
CA LYS A 255 -21.95 6.71 10.30
C LYS A 255 -21.17 7.23 9.10
N LYS A 256 -21.75 8.21 8.42
CA LYS A 256 -21.19 8.85 7.23
C LYS A 256 -21.08 10.35 7.41
N GLY A 257 -20.19 10.95 6.64
CA GLY A 257 -20.07 12.39 6.54
C GLY A 257 -18.88 12.79 5.68
N TRP A 258 -18.59 14.07 5.61
CA TRP A 258 -17.60 14.67 4.74
C TRP A 258 -16.42 15.24 5.53
N THR A 259 -15.22 15.04 5.03
CA THR A 259 -14.00 15.66 5.54
C THR A 259 -13.10 16.10 4.39
N GLU A 260 -12.17 17.02 4.63
CA GLU A 260 -11.18 17.39 3.61
C GLU A 260 -10.27 16.18 3.32
N SER A 261 -10.06 15.87 2.02
CA SER A 261 -9.24 14.73 1.57
C SER A 261 -7.79 14.83 2.05
N SER A 262 -7.28 16.04 2.30
CA SER A 262 -5.93 16.31 2.81
C SER A 262 -5.64 15.71 4.19
N HIS A 263 -6.68 15.39 4.96
CA HIS A 263 -6.56 14.77 6.28
C HIS A 263 -6.45 13.24 6.22
N LEU A 264 -6.61 12.67 5.04
CA LEU A 264 -6.70 11.22 4.83
C LEU A 264 -5.52 10.72 4.01
N GLU A 265 -5.02 9.53 4.33
CA GLU A 265 -4.07 8.83 3.49
C GLU A 265 -4.61 7.45 3.11
N ARG A 266 -4.57 7.13 1.82
CA ARG A 266 -5.10 5.88 1.26
C ARG A 266 -4.21 4.69 1.63
N ILE A 267 -4.87 3.57 1.94
CA ILE A 267 -4.22 2.29 2.26
C ILE A 267 -3.64 1.65 0.99
#